data_6a9d7afa5669b20656ca5d49544f2de5
#
_entry.id   6a9d7afa5669b20656ca5d49544f2de5
#
_cell.length_a   1.000
_cell.length_b   1.000
_cell.length_c   1.000
_cell.angle_alpha   90.00
_cell.angle_beta   90.00
_cell.angle_gamma   90.00
#
_symmetry.space_group_name_H-M   'P 1'
#
loop_
_entity.id
_entity.type
_entity.pdbx_description
1 polymer ?
#
loop_
_entity_poly.entity_id
_entity_poly.type
_entity_poly.pdbx_seq_one_letter_code
_entity_poly.pdbx_strand_id
1 'polypeptide(L)'
;MKKTISFLMIAAMAMIVSVSFTACSSDSDTSGNVEAYQEIVDNQVKAQKASSKKTKALLLVAFGSTWPEPFTDFDNTIEAYKSAFPDHDVYFSFSSAICRNRAAAGEHVEDLNAPKRNYYAPDIWLESLGRVEYAEITVQSLQVIPGEEYASVVACLKGFANNTKNDLRNEYLKNVKLRMGTPLMADPDEDVENLATELHKIYSQYANQGAMLFMGHGNPDDLDIFSANIRYTQLEIALQKKNKNYYVGTVDMMDNFKTDVLERMREAGYNSGKVFCAPLMSIAGDHANNDMAGDDDDWKFNEETGEYEDTSWKVFFSETEKVKNGYDCSDETMIVKGLLSYPAIRQLWINHTHTALNSEPLEWYHSNDGTE
;
A
#
# COMPACT_ATOMS: atom_id res chain seq x y z
N MET A 1 -28.47 24.78 3.22
CA MET A 1 -28.63 23.52 2.51
C MET A 1 -27.30 22.85 2.19
N LYS A 2 -26.37 22.74 3.17
CA LYS A 2 -25.04 22.13 3.00
C LYS A 2 -24.82 20.86 3.86
N LYS A 3 -25.89 20.22 4.36
CA LYS A 3 -25.77 19.11 5.31
C LYS A 3 -26.26 17.74 4.82
N THR A 4 -26.77 17.62 3.59
CA THR A 4 -27.43 16.37 3.14
C THR A 4 -26.56 15.52 2.22
N ILE A 5 -25.55 16.09 1.55
CA ILE A 5 -24.65 15.36 0.64
C ILE A 5 -23.57 14.57 1.42
N SER A 6 -23.16 15.09 2.57
CA SER A 6 -22.20 14.43 3.47
C SER A 6 -22.68 13.07 4.02
N PHE A 7 -24.00 12.82 4.08
CA PHE A 7 -24.54 11.61 4.71
C PHE A 7 -24.59 10.38 3.80
N LEU A 8 -24.63 10.54 2.47
CA LEU A 8 -24.61 9.38 1.55
C LEU A 8 -23.18 8.89 1.30
N MET A 9 -22.20 9.80 1.21
CA MET A 9 -20.78 9.40 1.15
C MET A 9 -20.33 8.75 2.45
N ILE A 10 -20.74 9.26 3.59
CA ILE A 10 -20.46 8.65 4.90
C ILE A 10 -21.09 7.25 5.01
N ALA A 11 -22.24 6.99 4.42
CA ALA A 11 -22.86 5.66 4.44
C ALA A 11 -22.15 4.65 3.51
N ALA A 12 -21.63 5.09 2.37
CA ALA A 12 -20.81 4.25 1.49
C ALA A 12 -19.40 4.02 2.09
N MET A 13 -18.79 5.04 2.68
CA MET A 13 -17.53 4.92 3.44
C MET A 13 -17.70 4.08 4.71
N ALA A 14 -18.81 4.18 5.43
CA ALA A 14 -19.05 3.33 6.61
C ALA A 14 -19.13 1.83 6.28
N MET A 15 -19.55 1.46 5.07
CA MET A 15 -19.48 0.06 4.62
C MET A 15 -18.05 -0.38 4.23
N ILE A 16 -17.22 0.54 3.75
CA ILE A 16 -15.80 0.26 3.43
C ILE A 16 -14.99 0.17 4.73
N VAL A 17 -15.26 1.00 5.71
CA VAL A 17 -14.58 1.04 7.02
C VAL A 17 -14.78 -0.24 7.82
N SER A 18 -15.97 -0.84 7.78
CA SER A 18 -16.19 -2.12 8.46
C SER A 18 -15.47 -3.31 7.79
N VAL A 19 -15.07 -3.17 6.52
CA VAL A 19 -14.31 -4.19 5.78
C VAL A 19 -12.80 -4.05 6.04
N SER A 20 -12.31 -2.85 6.34
CA SER A 20 -10.87 -2.57 6.45
C SER A 20 -10.22 -3.19 7.68
N PHE A 21 -10.87 -3.19 8.83
CA PHE A 21 -10.31 -3.81 10.06
C PHE A 21 -10.23 -5.34 9.98
N THR A 22 -10.98 -5.96 9.07
CA THR A 22 -10.89 -7.40 8.80
C THR A 22 -9.98 -7.72 7.60
N ALA A 23 -9.47 -6.71 6.90
CA ALA A 23 -8.74 -6.89 5.64
C ALA A 23 -7.50 -7.79 5.77
N CYS A 24 -6.79 -7.71 6.89
CA CYS A 24 -5.64 -8.58 7.15
C CYS A 24 -6.00 -9.97 7.66
N SER A 25 -7.28 -10.24 7.94
CA SER A 25 -7.78 -11.53 8.42
C SER A 25 -8.32 -12.38 7.27
N SER A 26 -8.16 -13.68 7.41
CA SER A 26 -8.79 -14.67 6.54
C SER A 26 -10.32 -14.72 6.67
N ASP A 27 -10.88 -14.15 7.75
CA ASP A 27 -12.31 -14.19 8.03
C ASP A 27 -13.15 -13.47 6.95
N SER A 28 -12.54 -12.58 6.16
CA SER A 28 -13.17 -11.89 5.02
C SER A 28 -12.99 -12.59 3.67
N ASP A 29 -12.29 -13.72 3.62
CA ASP A 29 -12.10 -14.48 2.39
C ASP A 29 -13.39 -15.21 2.01
N THR A 30 -13.95 -14.89 0.84
CA THR A 30 -15.24 -15.40 0.38
C THR A 30 -15.13 -16.60 -0.56
N SER A 31 -13.98 -16.79 -1.20
CA SER A 31 -13.77 -17.79 -2.27
C SER A 31 -13.34 -19.16 -1.76
N GLY A 32 -13.22 -19.36 -0.44
CA GLY A 32 -12.68 -20.60 0.07
C GLY A 32 -13.05 -20.93 1.50
N ASN A 33 -12.77 -22.17 1.83
CA ASN A 33 -12.77 -22.61 3.19
C ASN A 33 -11.43 -22.22 3.84
N VAL A 34 -11.47 -21.38 4.86
CA VAL A 34 -10.28 -20.89 5.61
C VAL A 34 -9.43 -22.08 6.12
N GLU A 35 -10.07 -23.17 6.55
CA GLU A 35 -9.38 -24.40 6.97
C GLU A 35 -8.58 -25.01 5.82
N ALA A 36 -9.13 -25.03 4.59
CA ALA A 36 -8.43 -25.53 3.41
C ALA A 36 -7.24 -24.65 3.04
N TYR A 37 -7.38 -23.33 3.15
CA TYR A 37 -6.26 -22.40 2.94
C TYR A 37 -5.17 -22.60 3.99
N GLN A 38 -5.53 -22.79 5.25
CA GLN A 38 -4.58 -23.05 6.32
C GLN A 38 -3.80 -24.35 6.05
N GLU A 39 -4.46 -25.43 5.63
CA GLU A 39 -3.79 -26.69 5.28
C GLU A 39 -2.82 -26.53 4.12
N ILE A 40 -3.19 -25.79 3.08
CA ILE A 40 -2.31 -25.53 1.93
C ILE A 40 -1.06 -24.77 2.37
N VAL A 41 -1.20 -23.70 3.14
CA VAL A 41 -0.09 -22.88 3.60
C VAL A 41 0.78 -23.65 4.59
N ASP A 42 0.20 -24.44 5.49
CA ASP A 42 0.92 -25.34 6.39
C ASP A 42 1.84 -26.29 5.62
N ASN A 43 1.32 -26.89 4.54
CA ASN A 43 2.10 -27.80 3.72
C ASN A 43 3.24 -27.07 2.98
N GLN A 44 2.98 -25.85 2.46
CA GLN A 44 4.02 -25.03 1.83
C GLN A 44 5.12 -24.64 2.81
N VAL A 45 4.76 -24.20 4.00
CA VAL A 45 5.72 -23.76 5.04
C VAL A 45 6.53 -24.96 5.55
N LYS A 46 5.90 -26.12 5.79
CA LYS A 46 6.59 -27.35 6.18
C LYS A 46 7.60 -27.79 5.13
N ALA A 47 7.22 -27.80 3.86
CA ALA A 47 8.10 -28.19 2.76
C ALA A 47 9.28 -27.22 2.62
N GLN A 48 9.03 -25.92 2.69
CA GLN A 48 10.06 -24.88 2.61
C GLN A 48 11.07 -25.02 3.76
N LYS A 49 10.59 -25.10 4.99
CA LYS A 49 11.46 -25.24 6.18
C LYS A 49 12.28 -26.54 6.16
N ALA A 50 11.68 -27.64 5.76
CA ALA A 50 12.36 -28.93 5.63
C ALA A 50 13.50 -28.88 4.58
N SER A 51 13.29 -28.18 3.49
CA SER A 51 14.27 -28.00 2.42
C SER A 51 15.38 -27.05 2.81
N SER A 52 15.04 -25.86 3.32
CA SER A 52 15.99 -24.79 3.64
C SER A 52 16.76 -25.04 4.93
N LYS A 53 16.13 -25.74 5.91
CA LYS A 53 16.60 -25.93 7.28
C LYS A 53 16.84 -24.62 8.05
N LYS A 54 16.27 -23.51 7.58
CA LYS A 54 16.37 -22.21 8.23
C LYS A 54 15.47 -22.11 9.45
N THR A 55 15.83 -21.27 10.39
CA THR A 55 15.09 -21.03 11.64
C THR A 55 14.45 -19.65 11.69
N LYS A 56 14.65 -18.85 10.65
CA LYS A 56 14.17 -17.47 10.54
C LYS A 56 13.22 -17.35 9.34
N ALA A 57 12.11 -16.68 9.54
CA ALA A 57 11.14 -16.37 8.51
C ALA A 57 10.97 -14.86 8.33
N LEU A 58 10.77 -14.45 7.11
CA LEU A 58 10.43 -13.08 6.73
C LEU A 58 9.13 -13.10 5.93
N LEU A 59 8.09 -12.47 6.46
CA LEU A 59 6.78 -12.34 5.82
C LEU A 59 6.64 -10.92 5.26
N LEU A 60 6.60 -10.80 3.95
CA LEU A 60 6.30 -9.56 3.24
C LEU A 60 4.79 -9.40 3.12
N VAL A 61 4.27 -8.24 3.49
CA VAL A 61 2.84 -7.95 3.42
C VAL A 61 2.60 -6.73 2.54
N ALA A 62 2.01 -6.97 1.36
CA ALA A 62 1.50 -5.93 0.46
C ALA A 62 -0.03 -5.81 0.62
N PHE A 63 -0.60 -4.68 0.23
CA PHE A 63 -2.06 -4.55 0.10
C PHE A 63 -2.60 -5.59 -0.89
N GLY A 64 -1.97 -5.70 -2.04
CA GLY A 64 -2.35 -6.56 -3.13
C GLY A 64 -2.72 -5.77 -4.38
N SER A 65 -3.12 -6.48 -5.43
CA SER A 65 -3.58 -5.88 -6.68
C SER A 65 -4.68 -6.73 -7.30
N THR A 66 -5.60 -6.05 -8.00
CA THR A 66 -6.58 -6.65 -8.91
C THR A 66 -6.14 -6.54 -10.37
N TRP A 67 -4.99 -5.90 -10.62
CA TRP A 67 -4.36 -5.76 -11.94
C TRP A 67 -3.19 -6.73 -12.06
N PRO A 68 -2.88 -7.28 -13.26
CA PRO A 68 -1.84 -8.30 -13.43
C PRO A 68 -0.42 -7.73 -13.49
N GLU A 69 -0.23 -6.49 -13.96
CA GLU A 69 1.09 -5.87 -14.16
C GLU A 69 1.91 -5.86 -12.87
N PRO A 70 1.34 -5.50 -11.70
CA PRO A 70 2.05 -5.53 -10.44
C PRO A 70 2.56 -6.91 -9.99
N PHE A 71 2.07 -8.01 -10.54
CA PHE A 71 2.54 -9.33 -10.15
C PHE A 71 4.02 -9.55 -10.44
N THR A 72 4.52 -8.95 -11.53
CA THR A 72 5.96 -8.96 -11.83
C THR A 72 6.76 -8.17 -10.79
N ASP A 73 6.22 -7.06 -10.28
CA ASP A 73 6.88 -6.27 -9.23
C ASP A 73 6.91 -7.00 -7.90
N PHE A 74 5.86 -7.77 -7.58
CA PHE A 74 5.86 -8.66 -6.41
C PHE A 74 6.91 -9.76 -6.53
N ASP A 75 6.97 -10.45 -7.68
CA ASP A 75 7.97 -11.49 -7.92
C ASP A 75 9.40 -10.93 -7.80
N ASN A 76 9.68 -9.78 -8.42
CA ASN A 76 10.96 -9.09 -8.32
C ASN A 76 11.28 -8.65 -6.87
N THR A 77 10.27 -8.26 -6.11
CA THR A 77 10.43 -7.87 -4.70
C THR A 77 10.80 -9.10 -3.85
N ILE A 78 10.10 -10.21 -4.03
CA ILE A 78 10.41 -11.48 -3.34
C ILE A 78 11.85 -11.91 -3.62
N GLU A 79 12.29 -11.87 -4.86
CA GLU A 79 13.67 -12.26 -5.22
C GLU A 79 14.73 -11.28 -4.66
N ALA A 80 14.44 -9.98 -4.63
CA ALA A 80 15.31 -9.01 -3.99
C ALA A 80 15.45 -9.28 -2.47
N TYR A 81 14.35 -9.61 -1.81
CA TYR A 81 14.37 -9.97 -0.38
C TYR A 81 15.08 -11.29 -0.10
N LYS A 82 14.88 -12.33 -0.93
CA LYS A 82 15.63 -13.59 -0.82
C LYS A 82 17.14 -13.36 -0.95
N SER A 83 17.54 -12.44 -1.84
CA SER A 83 18.93 -12.09 -2.05
C SER A 83 19.52 -11.28 -0.90
N ALA A 84 18.74 -10.34 -0.32
CA ALA A 84 19.16 -9.50 0.80
C ALA A 84 19.21 -10.26 2.14
N PHE A 85 18.34 -11.27 2.30
CA PHE A 85 18.20 -12.04 3.56
C PHE A 85 18.38 -13.56 3.31
N PRO A 86 19.57 -14.00 2.93
CA PRO A 86 19.81 -15.40 2.52
C PRO A 86 19.65 -16.41 3.66
N ASP A 87 19.63 -15.97 4.91
CA ASP A 87 19.40 -16.78 6.11
C ASP A 87 17.93 -16.88 6.53
N HIS A 88 17.01 -16.20 5.83
CA HIS A 88 15.57 -16.24 6.07
C HIS A 88 14.83 -17.02 4.97
N ASP A 89 13.77 -17.73 5.35
CA ASP A 89 12.74 -18.13 4.40
C ASP A 89 11.80 -16.96 4.16
N VAL A 90 11.61 -16.58 2.91
CA VAL A 90 10.81 -15.41 2.52
C VAL A 90 9.44 -15.86 2.03
N TYR A 91 8.40 -15.30 2.63
CA TYR A 91 7.00 -15.52 2.31
C TYR A 91 6.33 -14.20 1.91
N PHE A 92 5.22 -14.30 1.18
CA PHE A 92 4.54 -13.12 0.65
C PHE A 92 3.02 -13.22 0.84
N SER A 93 2.41 -12.15 1.31
CA SER A 93 1.01 -12.05 1.67
C SER A 93 0.33 -10.82 1.07
N PHE A 94 -0.97 -10.94 0.78
CA PHE A 94 -1.84 -9.79 0.54
C PHE A 94 -2.70 -9.50 1.78
N SER A 95 -2.73 -8.25 2.23
CA SER A 95 -3.61 -7.83 3.32
C SER A 95 -5.08 -7.68 2.86
N SER A 96 -5.33 -7.22 1.63
CA SER A 96 -6.68 -7.01 1.11
C SER A 96 -7.36 -8.33 0.71
N ALA A 97 -8.53 -8.62 1.31
CA ALA A 97 -9.36 -9.76 0.96
C ALA A 97 -9.90 -9.68 -0.48
N ILE A 98 -10.25 -8.49 -0.94
CA ILE A 98 -10.71 -8.27 -2.32
C ILE A 98 -9.61 -8.66 -3.31
N CYS A 99 -8.38 -8.23 -3.07
CA CYS A 99 -7.24 -8.57 -3.92
C CYS A 99 -6.93 -10.07 -3.89
N ARG A 100 -7.01 -10.73 -2.70
CA ARG A 100 -6.82 -12.17 -2.59
C ARG A 100 -7.87 -12.95 -3.39
N ASN A 101 -9.15 -12.60 -3.19
CA ASN A 101 -10.26 -13.30 -3.84
C ASN A 101 -10.21 -13.15 -5.37
N ARG A 102 -9.98 -11.93 -5.87
CA ARG A 102 -9.86 -11.68 -7.30
C ARG A 102 -8.63 -12.33 -7.92
N ALA A 103 -7.48 -12.29 -7.28
CA ALA A 103 -6.28 -12.98 -7.75
C ALA A 103 -6.49 -14.50 -7.85
N ALA A 104 -7.15 -15.12 -6.87
CA ALA A 104 -7.47 -16.55 -6.86
C ALA A 104 -8.48 -16.94 -7.96
N ALA A 105 -9.48 -16.10 -8.19
CA ALA A 105 -10.47 -16.29 -9.25
C ALA A 105 -9.91 -16.03 -10.67
N GLY A 106 -8.84 -15.24 -10.77
CA GLY A 106 -8.34 -14.68 -12.03
C GLY A 106 -9.27 -13.59 -12.56
N GLU A 107 -10.06 -12.99 -11.68
CA GLU A 107 -10.95 -11.88 -11.97
C GLU A 107 -10.18 -10.58 -11.81
N HIS A 108 -9.53 -10.18 -12.88
CA HIS A 108 -8.90 -8.88 -13.02
C HIS A 108 -9.81 -8.01 -13.90
N VAL A 109 -9.42 -6.75 -14.15
CA VAL A 109 -10.15 -5.86 -15.03
C VAL A 109 -10.46 -6.55 -16.37
N GLU A 110 -11.64 -6.37 -16.90
CA GLU A 110 -12.41 -7.21 -17.82
C GLU A 110 -11.64 -7.86 -18.98
N ASP A 111 -10.58 -7.28 -19.50
CA ASP A 111 -9.88 -7.76 -20.72
C ASP A 111 -8.48 -8.34 -20.43
N LEU A 112 -8.07 -8.47 -19.18
CA LEU A 112 -6.73 -8.89 -18.83
C LEU A 112 -6.73 -10.36 -18.38
N ASN A 113 -6.20 -11.26 -19.20
CA ASN A 113 -5.96 -12.66 -18.86
C ASN A 113 -4.80 -12.80 -17.85
N ALA A 114 -4.99 -12.29 -16.65
CA ALA A 114 -4.01 -12.49 -15.60
C ALA A 114 -3.99 -13.96 -15.14
N PRO A 115 -2.82 -14.50 -14.85
CA PRO A 115 -2.74 -15.85 -14.31
C PRO A 115 -3.39 -15.88 -12.92
N LYS A 116 -4.17 -16.93 -12.63
CA LYS A 116 -4.68 -17.19 -11.29
C LYS A 116 -3.49 -17.35 -10.33
N ARG A 117 -3.52 -16.59 -9.24
CA ARG A 117 -2.51 -16.69 -8.19
C ARG A 117 -3.17 -16.70 -6.82
N ASN A 118 -2.76 -17.66 -6.00
CA ASN A 118 -3.24 -17.73 -4.63
C ASN A 118 -2.31 -16.94 -3.71
N TYR A 119 -2.84 -15.86 -3.17
CA TYR A 119 -2.23 -15.14 -2.06
C TYR A 119 -3.09 -15.39 -0.82
N TYR A 120 -2.44 -15.54 0.33
CA TYR A 120 -3.12 -15.83 1.58
C TYR A 120 -2.97 -14.67 2.55
N ALA A 121 -3.91 -14.57 3.49
CA ALA A 121 -3.92 -13.52 4.50
C ALA A 121 -2.73 -13.63 5.45
N PRO A 122 -2.26 -12.50 6.03
CA PRO A 122 -1.12 -12.52 6.96
C PRO A 122 -1.31 -13.42 8.17
N ASP A 123 -2.53 -13.54 8.69
CA ASP A 123 -2.85 -14.40 9.83
C ASP A 123 -2.67 -15.90 9.51
N ILE A 124 -3.05 -16.36 8.31
CA ILE A 124 -2.82 -17.74 7.85
C ILE A 124 -1.32 -18.04 7.77
N TRP A 125 -0.52 -17.12 7.21
CA TRP A 125 0.93 -17.28 7.16
C TRP A 125 1.55 -17.34 8.54
N LEU A 126 1.21 -16.39 9.44
CA LEU A 126 1.76 -16.34 10.79
C LEU A 126 1.44 -17.62 11.57
N GLU A 127 0.20 -18.10 11.49
CA GLU A 127 -0.22 -19.37 12.09
C GLU A 127 0.65 -20.53 11.60
N SER A 128 0.82 -20.67 10.29
CA SER A 128 1.65 -21.73 9.68
C SER A 128 3.12 -21.65 10.07
N LEU A 129 3.68 -20.43 10.13
CA LEU A 129 5.05 -20.19 10.58
C LEU A 129 5.21 -20.60 12.06
N GLY A 130 4.22 -20.30 12.88
CA GLY A 130 4.18 -20.71 14.28
C GLY A 130 4.09 -22.22 14.46
N ARG A 131 3.24 -22.91 13.70
CA ARG A 131 3.08 -24.38 13.76
C ARG A 131 4.35 -25.17 13.45
N VAL A 132 5.23 -24.63 12.61
CA VAL A 132 6.55 -25.24 12.36
C VAL A 132 7.66 -24.64 13.24
N GLU A 133 7.31 -23.73 14.12
CA GLU A 133 8.22 -23.15 15.14
C GLU A 133 9.47 -22.47 14.55
N TYR A 134 9.27 -21.46 13.70
CA TYR A 134 10.36 -20.57 13.38
C TYR A 134 10.82 -19.81 14.64
N ALA A 135 12.12 -19.80 14.92
CA ALA A 135 12.66 -19.13 16.10
C ALA A 135 12.59 -17.60 16.01
N GLU A 136 12.60 -17.08 14.80
CA GLU A 136 12.47 -15.65 14.52
C GLU A 136 11.49 -15.45 13.37
N ILE A 137 10.52 -14.55 13.55
CA ILE A 137 9.58 -14.13 12.50
C ILE A 137 9.62 -12.61 12.40
N THR A 138 9.96 -12.11 11.24
CA THR A 138 9.92 -10.68 10.92
C THR A 138 8.84 -10.44 9.89
N VAL A 139 7.95 -9.50 10.15
CA VAL A 139 6.93 -9.04 9.19
C VAL A 139 7.39 -7.71 8.61
N GLN A 140 7.45 -7.60 7.30
CA GLN A 140 7.74 -6.33 6.61
C GLN A 140 6.50 -5.83 5.90
N SER A 141 6.01 -4.69 6.33
CA SER A 141 4.96 -3.97 5.63
C SER A 141 5.53 -3.31 4.36
N LEU A 142 4.85 -3.50 3.23
CA LEU A 142 5.18 -2.85 1.96
C LEU A 142 4.28 -1.64 1.66
N GLN A 143 3.59 -1.10 2.66
CA GLN A 143 2.81 0.13 2.57
C GLN A 143 3.73 1.36 2.48
N VAL A 144 3.18 2.47 1.99
CA VAL A 144 3.94 3.72 1.81
C VAL A 144 3.99 4.53 3.10
N ILE A 145 2.87 4.66 3.80
CA ILE A 145 2.75 5.38 5.07
C ILE A 145 2.27 4.42 6.18
N PRO A 146 2.51 4.72 7.45
CA PRO A 146 1.90 3.99 8.57
C PRO A 146 0.43 4.39 8.76
N GLY A 147 -0.43 4.02 7.77
CA GLY A 147 -1.86 4.28 7.76
C GLY A 147 -2.68 3.10 8.26
N GLU A 148 -3.94 3.05 7.86
CA GLU A 148 -4.91 2.03 8.25
C GLU A 148 -4.45 0.61 7.90
N GLU A 149 -3.97 0.40 6.67
CA GLU A 149 -3.51 -0.93 6.25
C GLU A 149 -2.31 -1.41 7.07
N TYR A 150 -1.40 -0.51 7.45
CA TYR A 150 -0.29 -0.84 8.34
C TYR A 150 -0.82 -1.23 9.73
N ALA A 151 -1.79 -0.48 10.25
CA ALA A 151 -2.43 -0.79 11.54
C ALA A 151 -3.06 -2.20 11.53
N SER A 152 -3.67 -2.59 10.42
CA SER A 152 -4.24 -3.92 10.23
C SER A 152 -3.18 -5.02 10.26
N VAL A 153 -2.00 -4.81 9.64
CA VAL A 153 -0.88 -5.76 9.72
C VAL A 153 -0.33 -5.86 11.14
N VAL A 154 -0.21 -4.73 11.84
CA VAL A 154 0.16 -4.71 13.28
C VAL A 154 -0.83 -5.52 14.12
N ALA A 155 -2.14 -5.36 13.85
CA ALA A 155 -3.18 -6.11 14.55
C ALA A 155 -3.07 -7.62 14.31
N CYS A 156 -2.77 -8.06 13.07
CA CYS A 156 -2.53 -9.47 12.76
C CYS A 156 -1.34 -10.03 13.57
N LEU A 157 -0.24 -9.29 13.64
CA LEU A 157 0.93 -9.73 14.40
C LEU A 157 0.66 -9.77 15.92
N LYS A 158 -0.09 -8.81 16.45
CA LYS A 158 -0.58 -8.83 17.84
C LYS A 158 -1.49 -10.03 18.10
N GLY A 159 -2.43 -10.32 17.19
CA GLY A 159 -3.31 -11.47 17.28
C GLY A 159 -2.52 -12.79 17.34
N PHE A 160 -1.51 -12.93 16.52
CA PHE A 160 -0.59 -14.06 16.55
C PHE A 160 0.17 -14.15 17.90
N ALA A 161 0.76 -13.06 18.36
CA ALA A 161 1.52 -13.01 19.60
C ALA A 161 0.67 -13.36 20.83
N ASN A 162 -0.60 -12.99 20.81
CA ASN A 162 -1.56 -13.24 21.89
C ASN A 162 -2.27 -14.60 21.79
N ASN A 163 -1.90 -15.42 20.81
CA ASN A 163 -2.50 -16.76 20.59
C ASN A 163 -4.03 -16.76 20.58
N THR A 164 -4.63 -15.80 19.89
CA THR A 164 -6.09 -15.66 19.87
C THR A 164 -6.79 -16.75 19.06
N LYS A 165 -6.05 -17.56 18.28
CA LYS A 165 -6.55 -18.65 17.41
C LYS A 165 -6.13 -20.08 17.86
N ASN A 166 -5.65 -20.28 19.05
CA ASN A 166 -5.64 -21.53 19.84
C ASN A 166 -4.71 -22.70 19.46
N ASP A 167 -3.99 -22.69 18.35
CA ASP A 167 -3.23 -23.87 17.90
C ASP A 167 -1.75 -23.82 18.28
N LEU A 168 -1.28 -22.68 18.79
CA LEU A 168 0.14 -22.48 19.08
C LEU A 168 0.44 -22.75 20.55
N ARG A 169 1.56 -23.41 20.81
CA ARG A 169 1.99 -23.69 22.18
C ARG A 169 2.44 -22.38 22.85
N ASN A 170 1.87 -22.11 24.02
CA ASN A 170 2.22 -20.92 24.82
C ASN A 170 3.74 -20.79 25.06
N GLU A 171 4.44 -21.90 25.26
CA GLU A 171 5.90 -21.88 25.44
C GLU A 171 6.63 -21.39 24.19
N TYR A 172 6.17 -21.78 23.01
CA TYR A 172 6.74 -21.30 21.75
C TYR A 172 6.54 -19.79 21.60
N LEU A 173 5.31 -19.30 21.85
CA LEU A 173 4.98 -17.88 21.71
C LEU A 173 5.79 -16.99 22.67
N LYS A 174 6.15 -17.48 23.85
CA LYS A 174 7.03 -16.77 24.79
C LYS A 174 8.49 -16.68 24.33
N ASN A 175 8.92 -17.53 23.43
CA ASN A 175 10.31 -17.65 23.03
C ASN A 175 10.59 -17.18 21.60
N VAL A 176 9.56 -17.11 20.74
CA VAL A 176 9.72 -16.65 19.37
C VAL A 176 10.08 -15.15 19.36
N LYS A 177 11.07 -14.78 18.56
CA LYS A 177 11.42 -13.38 18.37
C LYS A 177 10.60 -12.79 17.23
N LEU A 178 9.69 -11.91 17.59
CA LEU A 178 8.82 -11.19 16.63
C LEU A 178 9.39 -9.80 16.35
N ARG A 179 9.39 -9.41 15.09
CA ARG A 179 9.82 -8.06 14.66
C ARG A 179 8.89 -7.56 13.57
N MET A 180 8.83 -6.24 13.44
CA MET A 180 8.05 -5.59 12.39
C MET A 180 8.86 -4.48 11.74
N GLY A 181 9.01 -4.58 10.42
CA GLY A 181 9.56 -3.52 9.59
C GLY A 181 8.50 -2.46 9.29
N THR A 182 8.95 -1.21 9.28
CA THR A 182 8.09 -0.05 9.08
C THR A 182 7.72 0.17 7.61
N PRO A 183 6.64 0.89 7.30
CA PRO A 183 6.32 1.41 5.99
C PRO A 183 7.40 2.35 5.45
N LEU A 184 7.31 2.70 4.16
CA LEU A 184 8.32 3.46 3.44
C LEU A 184 8.60 4.85 4.02
N MET A 185 7.56 5.55 4.49
CA MET A 185 7.66 6.88 5.11
C MET A 185 7.22 6.82 6.57
N ALA A 186 7.84 5.99 7.40
CA ALA A 186 7.54 5.93 8.82
C ALA A 186 8.18 7.10 9.58
N ASP A 187 9.46 7.35 9.37
CA ASP A 187 10.15 8.50 9.95
C ASP A 187 9.87 9.78 9.13
N PRO A 188 9.48 10.88 9.80
CA PRO A 188 9.11 12.13 9.13
C PRO A 188 10.27 12.84 8.45
N ASP A 189 11.47 12.62 8.91
CA ASP A 189 12.66 13.35 8.45
C ASP A 189 13.52 12.45 7.54
N GLU A 190 14.02 11.32 8.05
CA GLU A 190 14.96 10.47 7.33
C GLU A 190 14.30 9.73 6.16
N ASP A 191 13.16 9.07 6.38
CA ASP A 191 12.52 8.28 5.34
C ASP A 191 11.94 9.16 4.23
N VAL A 192 11.34 10.29 4.61
CA VAL A 192 10.79 11.25 3.67
C VAL A 192 11.89 11.84 2.78
N GLU A 193 13.04 12.23 3.33
CA GLU A 193 14.16 12.78 2.55
C GLU A 193 14.82 11.71 1.66
N ASN A 194 14.94 10.47 2.16
CA ASN A 194 15.47 9.36 1.38
C ASN A 194 14.56 9.06 0.18
N LEU A 195 13.25 8.99 0.39
CA LEU A 195 12.29 8.79 -0.70
C LEU A 195 12.31 9.96 -1.69
N ALA A 196 12.28 11.20 -1.21
CA ALA A 196 12.36 12.39 -2.05
C ALA A 196 13.62 12.39 -2.93
N THR A 197 14.72 11.89 -2.39
CA THR A 197 15.99 11.78 -3.12
C THR A 197 15.90 10.75 -4.26
N GLU A 198 15.35 9.57 -4.00
CA GLU A 198 15.20 8.54 -5.04
C GLU A 198 14.15 8.95 -6.08
N LEU A 199 13.02 9.52 -5.66
CA LEU A 199 12.03 10.05 -6.60
C LEU A 199 12.61 11.14 -7.50
N HIS A 200 13.41 12.06 -6.94
CA HIS A 200 14.06 13.11 -7.76
C HIS A 200 15.02 12.52 -8.79
N LYS A 201 15.79 11.49 -8.44
CA LYS A 201 16.67 10.82 -9.43
C LYS A 201 15.88 10.22 -10.60
N ILE A 202 14.69 9.68 -10.33
CA ILE A 202 13.85 9.02 -11.33
C ILE A 202 13.07 10.05 -12.17
N TYR A 203 12.47 11.05 -11.49
CA TYR A 203 11.44 11.90 -12.09
C TYR A 203 11.91 13.33 -12.41
N SER A 204 13.16 13.71 -12.12
CA SER A 204 13.67 15.07 -12.40
C SER A 204 13.55 15.45 -13.87
N GLN A 205 13.68 14.50 -14.80
CA GLN A 205 13.50 14.73 -16.22
C GLN A 205 12.10 15.25 -16.58
N TYR A 206 11.07 14.81 -15.87
CA TYR A 206 9.68 15.25 -16.05
C TYR A 206 9.46 16.61 -15.36
N ALA A 207 9.92 16.77 -14.13
CA ALA A 207 9.83 18.02 -13.37
C ALA A 207 10.58 19.19 -14.05
N ASN A 208 11.58 18.90 -14.89
CA ASN A 208 12.27 19.89 -15.73
C ASN A 208 11.47 20.29 -16.98
N GLN A 209 10.48 19.51 -17.38
CA GLN A 209 9.64 19.77 -18.55
C GLN A 209 8.27 20.35 -18.20
N GLY A 210 7.80 20.15 -16.94
CA GLY A 210 6.47 20.57 -16.49
C GLY A 210 6.26 20.31 -15.02
N ALA A 211 5.02 20.35 -14.58
CA ALA A 211 4.66 19.91 -13.24
C ALA A 211 4.72 18.38 -13.18
N MET A 212 5.32 17.83 -12.12
CA MET A 212 5.36 16.40 -11.84
C MET A 212 4.54 16.15 -10.57
N LEU A 213 3.41 15.48 -10.74
CA LEU A 213 2.43 15.19 -9.69
C LEU A 213 2.57 13.74 -9.23
N PHE A 214 2.56 13.54 -7.93
CA PHE A 214 2.47 12.22 -7.33
C PHE A 214 1.10 12.04 -6.69
N MET A 215 0.41 10.95 -7.04
CA MET A 215 -0.88 10.58 -6.47
C MET A 215 -0.69 9.48 -5.42
N GLY A 216 -0.79 9.84 -4.14
CA GLY A 216 -0.85 8.90 -3.02
C GLY A 216 -2.27 8.43 -2.74
N HIS A 217 -2.41 7.43 -1.87
CA HIS A 217 -3.73 7.00 -1.39
C HIS A 217 -4.27 7.99 -0.35
N GLY A 218 -3.56 8.17 0.72
CA GLY A 218 -4.03 8.89 1.92
C GLY A 218 -4.91 8.00 2.80
N ASN A 219 -5.34 8.55 3.91
CA ASN A 219 -6.38 7.96 4.76
C ASN A 219 -7.45 9.02 5.04
N PRO A 220 -8.73 8.64 5.18
CA PRO A 220 -9.72 9.50 5.82
C PRO A 220 -9.24 9.92 7.22
N ASP A 221 -9.57 11.15 7.64
CA ASP A 221 -9.02 11.71 8.89
C ASP A 221 -9.31 10.88 10.14
N ASP A 222 -10.48 10.23 10.19
CA ASP A 222 -10.88 9.35 11.30
C ASP A 222 -10.17 8.00 11.31
N LEU A 223 -9.47 7.65 10.23
CA LEU A 223 -8.69 6.42 10.06
C LEU A 223 -7.17 6.66 10.06
N ASP A 224 -6.73 7.91 10.14
CA ASP A 224 -5.31 8.27 10.24
C ASP A 224 -4.77 8.09 11.67
N ILE A 225 -4.80 6.85 12.15
CA ILE A 225 -4.52 6.45 13.55
C ILE A 225 -3.11 6.87 13.99
N PHE A 226 -2.16 6.90 13.08
CA PHE A 226 -0.76 7.25 13.36
C PHE A 226 -0.41 8.68 12.93
N SER A 227 -1.40 9.49 12.55
CA SER A 227 -1.18 10.84 12.01
C SER A 227 -0.19 10.85 10.85
N ALA A 228 -0.36 9.90 9.94
CA ALA A 228 0.59 9.62 8.87
C ALA A 228 0.32 10.40 7.58
N ASN A 229 -0.88 10.94 7.40
CA ASN A 229 -1.26 11.74 6.24
C ASN A 229 -0.31 12.92 6.01
N ILE A 230 0.19 13.53 7.08
CA ILE A 230 1.18 14.62 7.00
C ILE A 230 2.44 14.25 6.21
N ARG A 231 2.76 12.96 6.04
CA ARG A 231 3.92 12.50 5.26
C ARG A 231 3.86 12.92 3.80
N TYR A 232 2.66 13.00 3.22
CA TYR A 232 2.48 13.46 1.84
C TYR A 232 2.86 14.95 1.70
N THR A 233 2.44 15.79 2.62
CA THR A 233 2.83 17.21 2.65
C THR A 233 4.33 17.37 2.90
N GLN A 234 4.90 16.60 3.82
CA GLN A 234 6.34 16.62 4.09
C GLN A 234 7.16 16.19 2.88
N LEU A 235 6.68 15.18 2.13
CA LEU A 235 7.32 14.73 0.90
C LEU A 235 7.27 15.79 -0.21
N GLU A 236 6.13 16.48 -0.39
CA GLU A 236 6.04 17.60 -1.33
C GLU A 236 7.09 18.67 -1.00
N ILE A 237 7.18 19.07 0.27
CA ILE A 237 8.17 20.06 0.72
C ILE A 237 9.61 19.59 0.45
N ALA A 238 9.93 18.31 0.72
CA ALA A 238 11.26 17.75 0.47
C ALA A 238 11.60 17.70 -1.02
N LEU A 239 10.64 17.32 -1.87
CA LEU A 239 10.77 17.32 -3.31
C LEU A 239 10.91 18.73 -3.89
N GLN A 240 10.13 19.70 -3.40
CA GLN A 240 10.20 21.09 -3.87
C GLN A 240 11.51 21.78 -3.53
N LYS A 241 12.23 21.36 -2.50
CA LYS A 241 13.63 21.80 -2.26
C LYS A 241 14.58 21.37 -3.38
N LYS A 242 14.25 20.29 -4.11
CA LYS A 242 15.04 19.75 -5.22
C LYS A 242 14.61 20.35 -6.57
N ASN A 243 13.30 20.46 -6.79
CA ASN A 243 12.69 21.15 -7.94
C ASN A 243 11.27 21.61 -7.55
N LYS A 244 10.99 22.89 -7.72
CA LYS A 244 9.71 23.53 -7.34
C LYS A 244 8.48 22.99 -8.09
N ASN A 245 8.67 22.24 -9.16
CA ASN A 245 7.60 21.72 -10.00
C ASN A 245 7.05 20.36 -9.52
N TYR A 246 7.43 19.90 -8.34
CA TYR A 246 6.84 18.69 -7.73
C TYR A 246 5.63 19.05 -6.89
N TYR A 247 4.59 18.22 -7.00
CA TYR A 247 3.38 18.30 -6.18
C TYR A 247 2.97 16.91 -5.74
N VAL A 248 2.37 16.79 -4.55
CA VAL A 248 1.89 15.52 -4.01
C VAL A 248 0.44 15.70 -3.57
N GLY A 249 -0.46 14.95 -4.15
CA GLY A 249 -1.84 14.89 -3.69
C GLY A 249 -2.26 13.44 -3.42
N THR A 250 -3.50 13.26 -3.00
CA THR A 250 -4.02 11.96 -2.58
C THR A 250 -5.44 11.73 -3.08
N VAL A 251 -5.90 10.48 -2.93
CA VAL A 251 -7.28 10.10 -3.24
C VAL A 251 -8.19 10.35 -2.04
N ASP A 252 -7.76 10.02 -0.82
CA ASP A 252 -8.62 9.96 0.37
C ASP A 252 -8.26 10.97 1.49
N MET A 253 -7.09 11.59 1.47
CA MET A 253 -6.73 12.58 2.48
C MET A 253 -7.46 13.90 2.25
N MET A 254 -8.22 14.36 3.24
CA MET A 254 -8.89 15.65 3.20
C MET A 254 -7.88 16.80 3.04
N ASP A 255 -8.29 17.85 2.31
CA ASP A 255 -7.46 19.02 1.99
C ASP A 255 -6.17 18.70 1.20
N ASN A 256 -6.13 17.56 0.51
CA ASN A 256 -5.02 17.20 -0.38
C ASN A 256 -5.45 16.41 -1.63
N PHE A 257 -6.64 16.69 -2.11
CA PHE A 257 -7.16 16.12 -3.36
C PHE A 257 -6.55 16.79 -4.61
N LYS A 258 -6.89 16.28 -5.78
CA LYS A 258 -6.45 16.87 -7.07
C LYS A 258 -6.82 18.37 -7.21
N THR A 259 -7.95 18.80 -6.62
CA THR A 259 -8.38 20.21 -6.56
C THR A 259 -7.41 21.08 -5.77
N ASP A 260 -6.96 20.59 -4.62
CA ASP A 260 -6.00 21.32 -3.77
C ASP A 260 -4.61 21.37 -4.43
N VAL A 261 -4.23 20.31 -5.14
CA VAL A 261 -3.00 20.31 -5.96
C VAL A 261 -3.09 21.37 -7.05
N LEU A 262 -4.22 21.48 -7.76
CA LEU A 262 -4.43 22.49 -8.79
C LEU A 262 -4.33 23.90 -8.23
N GLU A 263 -4.89 24.16 -7.04
CA GLU A 263 -4.82 25.43 -6.37
C GLU A 263 -3.36 25.80 -6.04
N ARG A 264 -2.60 24.90 -5.43
CA ARG A 264 -1.17 25.09 -5.13
C ARG A 264 -0.32 25.32 -6.40
N MET A 265 -0.62 24.63 -7.50
CA MET A 265 0.04 24.89 -8.78
C MET A 265 -0.20 26.31 -9.29
N ARG A 266 -1.46 26.78 -9.23
CA ARG A 266 -1.85 28.12 -9.65
C ARG A 266 -1.24 29.20 -8.76
N GLU A 267 -1.24 29.01 -7.46
CA GLU A 267 -0.58 29.91 -6.49
C GLU A 267 0.93 30.00 -6.72
N ALA A 268 1.57 28.90 -7.12
CA ALA A 268 2.97 28.88 -7.53
C ALA A 268 3.23 29.52 -8.90
N GLY A 269 2.18 29.98 -9.60
CA GLY A 269 2.27 30.61 -10.92
C GLY A 269 2.31 29.61 -12.08
N TYR A 270 2.10 28.32 -11.84
CA TYR A 270 2.03 27.31 -12.89
C TYR A 270 0.60 27.19 -13.42
N ASN A 271 0.25 27.99 -14.39
CA ASN A 271 -1.13 28.11 -14.90
C ASN A 271 -1.37 27.41 -16.24
N SER A 272 -0.34 26.84 -16.86
CA SER A 272 -0.40 26.09 -18.12
C SER A 272 0.90 25.30 -18.32
N GLY A 273 0.89 24.37 -19.25
CA GLY A 273 2.05 23.56 -19.59
C GLY A 273 1.82 22.08 -19.34
N LYS A 274 2.88 21.29 -19.39
CA LYS A 274 2.79 19.82 -19.20
C LYS A 274 2.55 19.46 -17.74
N VAL A 275 1.66 18.48 -17.53
CA VAL A 275 1.44 17.85 -16.24
C VAL A 275 1.72 16.36 -16.40
N PHE A 276 2.69 15.86 -15.65
CA PHE A 276 3.02 14.45 -15.55
C PHE A 276 2.46 13.90 -14.24
N CYS A 277 1.88 12.70 -14.25
CA CYS A 277 1.38 12.03 -13.07
C CYS A 277 2.03 10.66 -12.88
N ALA A 278 2.33 10.32 -11.63
CA ALA A 278 2.78 8.99 -11.22
C ALA A 278 2.15 8.59 -9.89
N PRO A 279 1.86 7.30 -9.66
CA PRO A 279 1.33 6.86 -8.39
C PRO A 279 2.43 6.89 -7.32
N LEU A 280 2.11 7.44 -6.16
CA LEU A 280 2.90 7.33 -4.92
C LEU A 280 2.32 6.18 -4.09
N MET A 281 2.28 5.01 -4.69
CA MET A 281 1.75 3.77 -4.13
C MET A 281 2.75 2.66 -4.36
N SER A 282 2.76 1.65 -3.50
CA SER A 282 3.69 0.52 -3.64
C SER A 282 3.59 -0.17 -5.00
N ILE A 283 2.38 -0.23 -5.55
CA ILE A 283 2.11 -0.80 -6.89
C ILE A 283 1.20 0.12 -7.70
N ALA A 284 1.20 -0.05 -9.03
CA ALA A 284 0.24 0.58 -9.91
C ALA A 284 -0.99 -0.33 -10.09
N GLY A 285 -1.90 -0.27 -9.12
CA GLY A 285 -3.16 -1.01 -9.11
C GLY A 285 -4.34 -0.20 -9.65
N ASP A 286 -5.51 -0.41 -9.07
CA ASP A 286 -6.77 0.19 -9.51
C ASP A 286 -6.72 1.72 -9.53
N HIS A 287 -6.33 2.35 -8.43
CA HIS A 287 -6.22 3.80 -8.35
C HIS A 287 -5.27 4.40 -9.41
N ALA A 288 -4.16 3.73 -9.71
CA ALA A 288 -3.22 4.24 -10.71
C ALA A 288 -3.76 4.13 -12.13
N ASN A 289 -4.54 3.08 -12.43
CA ASN A 289 -5.09 2.86 -13.76
C ASN A 289 -6.41 3.61 -13.97
N ASN A 290 -7.27 3.71 -12.95
CA ASN A 290 -8.57 4.35 -13.05
C ASN A 290 -8.53 5.79 -12.55
N ASP A 291 -8.22 6.04 -11.25
CA ASP A 291 -8.33 7.39 -10.68
C ASP A 291 -7.23 8.34 -11.17
N MET A 292 -6.05 7.82 -11.51
CA MET A 292 -4.98 8.65 -12.07
C MET A 292 -5.04 8.72 -13.59
N ALA A 293 -5.04 7.57 -14.29
CA ALA A 293 -4.83 7.49 -15.73
C ALA A 293 -6.06 7.07 -16.54
N GLY A 294 -7.21 6.86 -15.89
CA GLY A 294 -8.45 6.42 -16.56
C GLY A 294 -8.99 7.41 -17.58
N ASP A 295 -9.77 6.86 -18.51
CA ASP A 295 -10.47 7.62 -19.55
C ASP A 295 -11.84 8.12 -19.08
N ASP A 296 -12.52 8.88 -19.93
CA ASP A 296 -13.70 9.69 -19.63
C ASP A 296 -15.02 8.91 -19.46
N ASP A 297 -15.06 7.61 -19.62
CA ASP A 297 -16.30 6.85 -19.83
C ASP A 297 -17.23 6.84 -18.60
N ASP A 298 -16.72 7.14 -17.40
CA ASP A 298 -17.48 7.08 -16.15
C ASP A 298 -17.84 8.46 -15.55
N TRP A 299 -17.70 9.54 -16.31
CA TRP A 299 -17.97 10.88 -15.76
C TRP A 299 -19.44 11.11 -15.45
N LYS A 300 -19.71 11.54 -14.23
CA LYS A 300 -21.02 12.03 -13.82
C LYS A 300 -21.01 13.55 -13.83
N PHE A 301 -21.84 14.14 -14.67
CA PHE A 301 -22.07 15.58 -14.64
C PHE A 301 -23.02 15.92 -13.49
N ASN A 302 -22.57 16.78 -12.60
CA ASN A 302 -23.38 17.31 -11.52
C ASN A 302 -24.07 18.58 -11.99
N GLU A 303 -25.39 18.52 -12.22
CA GLU A 303 -26.17 19.67 -12.68
C GLU A 303 -26.26 20.82 -11.65
N GLU A 304 -26.06 20.53 -10.35
CA GLU A 304 -26.10 21.53 -9.29
C GLU A 304 -24.83 22.38 -9.23
N THR A 305 -23.66 21.74 -9.45
CA THR A 305 -22.36 22.43 -9.43
C THR A 305 -21.91 22.88 -10.82
N GLY A 306 -22.43 22.29 -11.88
CA GLY A 306 -22.00 22.52 -13.25
C GLY A 306 -20.66 21.87 -13.58
N GLU A 307 -20.20 20.94 -12.76
CA GLU A 307 -18.91 20.28 -12.86
C GLU A 307 -19.08 18.77 -13.08
N TYR A 308 -18.03 18.13 -13.61
CA TYR A 308 -17.95 16.68 -13.70
C TYR A 308 -17.34 16.13 -12.41
N GLU A 309 -18.05 15.20 -11.77
CA GLU A 309 -17.57 14.44 -10.63
C GLU A 309 -16.85 13.17 -11.08
N ASP A 310 -15.99 12.67 -10.22
CA ASP A 310 -15.26 11.39 -10.35
C ASP A 310 -14.30 11.28 -11.56
N THR A 311 -13.83 12.41 -12.10
CA THR A 311 -12.82 12.39 -13.17
C THR A 311 -11.47 11.86 -12.68
N SER A 312 -10.75 11.13 -13.54
CA SER A 312 -9.35 10.80 -13.29
C SER A 312 -8.47 12.06 -13.18
N TRP A 313 -7.26 11.94 -12.63
CA TRP A 313 -6.30 13.05 -12.62
C TRP A 313 -5.93 13.49 -14.04
N LYS A 314 -5.70 12.53 -14.95
CA LYS A 314 -5.44 12.83 -16.36
C LYS A 314 -6.48 13.77 -16.97
N VAL A 315 -7.73 13.41 -16.80
CA VAL A 315 -8.85 14.19 -17.32
C VAL A 315 -9.00 15.52 -16.60
N PHE A 316 -8.93 15.51 -15.27
CA PHE A 316 -9.07 16.72 -14.45
C PHE A 316 -8.04 17.80 -14.80
N PHE A 317 -6.80 17.44 -15.04
CA PHE A 317 -5.76 18.42 -15.40
C PHE A 317 -5.75 18.75 -16.90
N SER A 318 -6.45 18.01 -17.76
CA SER A 318 -6.42 18.23 -19.20
C SER A 318 -7.23 19.46 -19.64
N GLU A 319 -7.06 19.83 -20.92
CA GLU A 319 -7.91 20.77 -21.65
C GLU A 319 -8.83 19.98 -22.57
N THR A 320 -10.07 19.82 -22.21
CA THR A 320 -11.10 19.17 -23.03
C THR A 320 -12.27 20.11 -23.29
N GLU A 321 -13.24 19.70 -24.08
CA GLU A 321 -14.48 20.47 -24.25
C GLU A 321 -15.25 20.63 -22.94
N LYS A 322 -15.05 19.71 -22.00
CA LYS A 322 -15.78 19.60 -20.73
C LYS A 322 -14.98 20.10 -19.53
N VAL A 323 -13.67 19.88 -19.51
CA VAL A 323 -12.78 20.30 -18.42
C VAL A 323 -11.76 21.28 -18.97
N LYS A 324 -11.65 22.46 -18.36
CA LYS A 324 -10.82 23.57 -18.85
C LYS A 324 -9.79 24.01 -17.83
N ASN A 325 -9.03 23.04 -17.29
CA ASN A 325 -7.92 23.38 -16.41
C ASN A 325 -6.63 23.82 -17.14
N GLY A 326 -6.58 23.57 -18.46
CA GLY A 326 -5.63 24.24 -19.35
C GLY A 326 -4.23 23.61 -19.40
N TYR A 327 -4.07 22.37 -18.95
CA TYR A 327 -2.77 21.72 -18.98
C TYR A 327 -2.68 20.66 -20.09
N ASP A 328 -1.47 20.43 -20.56
CA ASP A 328 -1.12 19.30 -21.43
C ASP A 328 -0.94 18.04 -20.55
N CYS A 329 -2.06 17.35 -20.30
CA CYS A 329 -2.14 16.13 -19.52
C CYS A 329 -2.84 15.06 -20.36
N SER A 330 -2.15 13.98 -20.69
CA SER A 330 -2.60 12.95 -21.63
C SER A 330 -1.96 11.60 -21.26
N ASP A 331 -2.29 10.54 -21.99
CA ASP A 331 -1.67 9.22 -21.79
C ASP A 331 -0.14 9.26 -21.84
N GLU A 332 0.43 10.13 -22.69
CA GLU A 332 1.88 10.28 -22.80
C GLU A 332 2.52 10.89 -21.53
N THR A 333 1.74 11.53 -20.68
CA THR A 333 2.20 12.13 -19.43
C THR A 333 1.86 11.29 -18.21
N MET A 334 1.16 10.17 -18.37
CA MET A 334 0.85 9.23 -17.30
C MET A 334 1.97 8.19 -17.15
N ILE A 335 2.53 8.09 -15.96
CA ILE A 335 3.59 7.14 -15.61
C ILE A 335 3.00 6.09 -14.68
N VAL A 336 2.25 5.14 -15.26
CA VAL A 336 1.53 4.10 -14.51
C VAL A 336 2.51 3.03 -14.04
N LYS A 337 3.30 3.37 -13.00
CA LYS A 337 4.37 2.52 -12.48
C LYS A 337 4.50 2.69 -10.97
N GLY A 338 4.25 1.62 -10.21
CA GLY A 338 4.33 1.64 -8.75
C GLY A 338 5.77 1.74 -8.21
N LEU A 339 5.90 2.10 -6.94
CA LEU A 339 7.20 2.31 -6.30
C LEU A 339 8.05 1.03 -6.22
N LEU A 340 7.43 -0.15 -6.07
CA LEU A 340 8.11 -1.45 -6.07
C LEU A 340 8.76 -1.80 -7.42
N SER A 341 8.36 -1.16 -8.52
CA SER A 341 9.00 -1.33 -9.83
C SER A 341 10.43 -0.77 -9.87
N TYR A 342 10.79 0.11 -8.94
CA TYR A 342 12.09 0.78 -8.91
C TYR A 342 13.02 0.11 -7.87
N PRO A 343 14.13 -0.54 -8.31
CA PRO A 343 15.04 -1.22 -7.40
C PRO A 343 15.59 -0.34 -6.28
N ALA A 344 15.87 0.94 -6.57
CA ALA A 344 16.39 1.88 -5.58
C ALA A 344 15.36 2.19 -4.49
N ILE A 345 14.07 2.29 -4.85
CA ILE A 345 13.00 2.51 -3.85
C ILE A 345 12.70 1.22 -3.09
N ARG A 346 12.68 0.03 -3.73
CA ARG A 346 12.61 -1.25 -3.02
C ARG A 346 13.70 -1.40 -1.96
N GLN A 347 14.90 -0.88 -2.24
CA GLN A 347 16.01 -0.92 -1.29
C GLN A 347 15.71 -0.16 0.01
N LEU A 348 14.86 0.88 -0.02
CA LEU A 348 14.46 1.59 1.20
C LEU A 348 13.65 0.67 2.13
N TRP A 349 12.69 -0.09 1.61
CA TRP A 349 11.99 -1.11 2.42
C TRP A 349 12.91 -2.22 2.93
N ILE A 350 13.87 -2.66 2.11
CA ILE A 350 14.89 -3.62 2.53
C ILE A 350 15.72 -3.07 3.69
N ASN A 351 16.08 -1.78 3.66
CA ASN A 351 16.78 -1.11 4.76
C ASN A 351 15.93 -1.08 6.04
N HIS A 352 14.61 -0.84 5.93
CA HIS A 352 13.69 -0.92 7.08
C HIS A 352 13.66 -2.33 7.69
N THR A 353 13.71 -3.37 6.86
CA THR A 353 13.81 -4.75 7.34
C THR A 353 15.14 -4.98 8.07
N HIS A 354 16.27 -4.48 7.56
CA HIS A 354 17.55 -4.54 8.26
C HIS A 354 17.49 -3.82 9.62
N THR A 355 16.85 -2.65 9.67
CA THR A 355 16.64 -1.91 10.91
C THR A 355 15.81 -2.73 11.90
N ALA A 356 14.70 -3.33 11.45
CA ALA A 356 13.88 -4.18 12.28
C ALA A 356 14.64 -5.40 12.82
N LEU A 357 15.43 -6.05 11.98
CA LEU A 357 16.23 -7.21 12.40
C LEU A 357 17.31 -6.88 13.43
N ASN A 358 17.79 -5.64 13.44
CA ASN A 358 18.78 -5.14 14.41
C ASN A 358 18.14 -4.54 15.67
N SER A 359 16.81 -4.42 15.72
CA SER A 359 16.09 -3.93 16.90
C SER A 359 15.78 -5.07 17.88
N GLU A 360 15.42 -4.70 19.10
CA GLU A 360 14.89 -5.66 20.07
C GLU A 360 13.57 -6.26 19.54
N PRO A 361 13.32 -7.55 19.82
CA PRO A 361 12.02 -8.16 19.51
C PRO A 361 10.87 -7.45 20.19
N LEU A 362 9.68 -7.53 19.59
CA LEU A 362 8.46 -6.99 20.14
C LEU A 362 7.99 -7.78 21.37
N GLU A 363 7.58 -7.08 22.43
CA GLU A 363 7.20 -7.68 23.72
C GLU A 363 5.68 -7.77 23.92
N TRP A 364 4.89 -7.81 22.85
CA TRP A 364 3.42 -7.79 22.94
C TRP A 364 2.81 -8.97 23.72
N TYR A 365 3.48 -10.11 23.76
CA TYR A 365 3.02 -11.30 24.46
C TYR A 365 3.33 -11.30 25.97
N HIS A 366 4.05 -10.30 26.47
CA HIS A 366 4.29 -10.14 27.91
C HIS A 366 3.24 -9.31 28.63
N SER A 367 2.33 -8.65 27.91
CA SER A 367 1.30 -7.77 28.48
C SER A 367 0.01 -8.48 28.89
N ASN A 368 -0.08 -9.82 28.76
CA ASN A 368 -1.32 -10.57 29.01
C ASN A 368 -1.45 -11.20 30.40
N ASP A 369 -0.64 -10.81 31.37
CA ASP A 369 -0.81 -11.21 32.77
C ASP A 369 -1.79 -10.32 33.58
N GLY A 370 -2.64 -9.57 32.89
CA GLY A 370 -3.78 -8.87 33.49
C GLY A 370 -3.46 -7.54 34.18
N THR A 371 -2.29 -7.01 33.94
CA THR A 371 -1.95 -5.63 34.30
C THR A 371 -1.76 -4.82 33.02
N GLU A 372 -2.69 -3.86 32.81
CA GLU A 372 -2.59 -2.88 31.72
C GLU A 372 -1.28 -2.10 31.75
#